data_68b645efa17ab2d137f92c0a7602655a
#
_entry.id   68b645efa17ab2d137f92c0a7602655a
#
_cell.length_a   1.000
_cell.length_b   1.000
_cell.length_c   1.000
_cell.angle_alpha   90.00
_cell.angle_beta   90.00
_cell.angle_gamma   90.00
#
_symmetry.space_group_name_H-M   'P 1'
#
loop_
_entity.id
_entity.type
_entity.pdbx_description
1 polymer ?
#
loop_
_entity_poly.entity_id
_entity_poly.type
_entity_poly.pdbx_seq_one_letter_code
_entity_poly.pdbx_strand_id
1 'polypeptide(L)'
;MTLEEESRLSFYRELTVLDEKKNIVLVQDIRNSELCVKKTLDIYSRDVYEQLASVRIEGVPAVKECVADDGKLIVVEEYVQGRSLKQVLDEQGLLNEEQAYDIAVQLADVLVRLHQLEPAIVHRDIKPSNIIIEKNGHVNLIDFNAARHVNADKNEDTRMLGTVYFAAPEQFGFGQSDERTDIYGLGATINYIMTGDKPGAGIAECRFSDILKKCLMVDAKDRYQSAAELRGVLDMLNYSIVQDNRKKTETAFGKDNTISVVRTYRYIKDTFAKMYRKYQKRNYDINNSWRRYLPP
;
A
#
# COMPACT_ATOMS: atom_id res chain seq x y z
N MET A 1 30.61 4.41 4.01
CA MET A 1 30.44 3.59 2.79
C MET A 1 31.70 2.81 2.50
N THR A 2 31.62 1.55 2.08
CA THR A 2 32.75 0.72 1.64
C THR A 2 33.07 0.95 0.16
N LEU A 3 34.27 0.54 -0.31
CA LEU A 3 34.63 0.62 -1.73
C LEU A 3 33.71 -0.21 -2.63
N GLU A 4 33.17 -1.33 -2.13
CA GLU A 4 32.22 -2.16 -2.85
C GLU A 4 30.88 -1.46 -3.00
N GLU A 5 30.37 -0.83 -1.95
CA GLU A 5 29.13 -0.05 -1.99
C GLU A 5 29.25 1.16 -2.93
N GLU A 6 30.39 1.86 -2.88
CA GLU A 6 30.69 2.97 -3.78
C GLU A 6 30.73 2.49 -5.25
N SER A 7 31.37 1.35 -5.51
CA SER A 7 31.39 0.73 -6.83
C SER A 7 29.98 0.38 -7.32
N ARG A 8 29.10 -0.18 -6.47
CA ARG A 8 27.71 -0.47 -6.86
C ARG A 8 26.92 0.78 -7.18
N LEU A 9 27.06 1.83 -6.37
CA LEU A 9 26.37 3.11 -6.61
C LEU A 9 26.86 3.82 -7.87
N SER A 10 28.12 3.63 -8.28
CA SER A 10 28.70 4.25 -9.49
C SER A 10 28.03 3.81 -10.80
N PHE A 11 27.30 2.67 -10.80
CA PHE A 11 26.53 2.25 -11.96
C PHE A 11 25.25 3.05 -12.19
N TYR A 12 24.83 3.91 -11.24
CA TYR A 12 23.62 4.70 -11.35
C TYR A 12 23.94 6.14 -11.78
N ARG A 13 23.88 6.38 -13.09
CA ARG A 13 24.12 7.71 -13.67
C ARG A 13 22.95 8.65 -13.41
N GLU A 14 23.20 9.79 -12.80
CA GLU A 14 22.17 10.81 -12.57
C GLU A 14 21.70 11.43 -13.89
N LEU A 15 20.37 11.56 -14.05
CA LEU A 15 19.72 12.13 -15.22
C LEU A 15 19.11 13.50 -14.91
N THR A 16 18.28 13.59 -13.86
CA THR A 16 17.61 14.83 -13.48
C THR A 16 17.15 14.78 -12.03
N VAL A 17 17.09 15.93 -11.39
CA VAL A 17 16.54 16.08 -10.03
C VAL A 17 15.00 16.07 -10.13
N LEU A 18 14.35 15.16 -9.39
CA LEU A 18 12.89 15.06 -9.29
C LEU A 18 12.34 15.92 -8.15
N ASP A 19 13.03 15.97 -7.00
CA ASP A 19 12.68 16.81 -5.85
C ASP A 19 13.98 17.21 -5.11
N GLU A 20 14.34 18.49 -5.25
CA GLU A 20 15.55 19.03 -4.64
C GLU A 20 15.49 19.06 -3.10
N LYS A 21 14.29 19.37 -2.55
CA LYS A 21 14.09 19.46 -1.09
C LYS A 21 14.18 18.10 -0.39
N LYS A 22 13.82 17.05 -1.11
CA LYS A 22 13.86 15.67 -0.62
C LYS A 22 15.10 14.89 -1.07
N ASN A 23 16.02 15.52 -1.80
CA ASN A 23 17.17 14.85 -2.42
C ASN A 23 16.79 13.62 -3.24
N ILE A 24 15.78 13.77 -4.12
CA ILE A 24 15.30 12.71 -5.00
C ILE A 24 15.77 12.96 -6.42
N VAL A 25 16.50 12.01 -7.00
CA VAL A 25 17.12 12.10 -8.32
C VAL A 25 16.68 10.90 -9.18
N LEU A 26 16.29 11.17 -10.43
CA LEU A 26 16.13 10.12 -11.43
C LEU A 26 17.52 9.70 -11.89
N VAL A 27 17.77 8.39 -11.85
CA VAL A 27 19.04 7.81 -12.28
C VAL A 27 18.79 6.69 -13.29
N GLN A 28 19.80 6.38 -14.08
CA GLN A 28 19.81 5.23 -14.98
C GLN A 28 20.88 4.23 -14.57
N ASP A 29 20.47 2.98 -14.37
CA ASP A 29 21.42 1.89 -14.24
C ASP A 29 22.10 1.66 -15.60
N ILE A 30 23.39 1.96 -15.71
CA ILE A 30 24.12 1.86 -16.99
C ILE A 30 24.35 0.42 -17.46
N ARG A 31 24.12 -0.58 -16.59
CA ARG A 31 24.30 -2.01 -16.92
C ARG A 31 23.16 -2.56 -17.76
N ASN A 32 21.93 -2.08 -17.55
CA ASN A 32 20.71 -2.57 -18.16
C ASN A 32 19.80 -1.48 -18.73
N SER A 33 20.19 -0.20 -18.57
CA SER A 33 19.43 0.99 -18.98
C SER A 33 18.11 1.19 -18.22
N GLU A 34 17.87 0.50 -17.10
CA GLU A 34 16.69 0.72 -16.28
C GLU A 34 16.70 2.10 -15.63
N LEU A 35 15.52 2.72 -15.56
CA LEU A 35 15.32 3.94 -14.78
C LEU A 35 15.07 3.59 -13.31
N CYS A 36 15.75 4.30 -12.43
CA CYS A 36 15.62 4.16 -10.98
C CYS A 36 15.49 5.54 -10.32
N VAL A 37 15.05 5.55 -9.08
CA VAL A 37 15.03 6.72 -8.22
C VAL A 37 16.09 6.55 -7.14
N LYS A 38 17.02 7.51 -7.06
CA LYS A 38 18.00 7.61 -5.97
C LYS A 38 17.53 8.63 -4.96
N LYS A 39 17.46 8.25 -3.70
CA LYS A 39 17.09 9.10 -2.55
C LYS A 39 18.25 9.14 -1.55
N THR A 40 18.46 10.31 -0.94
CA THR A 40 19.38 10.44 0.19
C THR A 40 18.60 10.89 1.40
N LEU A 41 18.46 10.02 2.39
CA LEU A 41 17.53 10.15 3.51
C LEU A 41 18.28 10.51 4.79
N ASP A 42 17.79 11.55 5.49
CA ASP A 42 18.26 11.94 6.83
C ASP A 42 17.47 11.22 7.96
N ILE A 43 16.22 10.82 7.66
CA ILE A 43 15.33 10.09 8.59
C ILE A 43 14.90 8.81 7.88
N TYR A 44 15.20 7.67 8.49
CA TYR A 44 14.93 6.36 7.91
C TYR A 44 14.96 5.25 8.97
N SER A 45 14.40 4.09 8.63
CA SER A 45 14.65 2.82 9.31
C SER A 45 15.44 1.93 8.34
N ARG A 46 16.72 1.70 8.65
CA ARG A 46 17.61 0.91 7.81
C ARG A 46 17.10 -0.50 7.62
N ASP A 47 16.66 -1.14 8.70
CA ASP A 47 16.19 -2.52 8.72
C ASP A 47 14.96 -2.70 7.80
N VAL A 48 14.06 -1.70 7.72
CA VAL A 48 12.93 -1.70 6.79
C VAL A 48 13.41 -1.71 5.34
N TYR A 49 14.35 -0.85 4.98
CA TYR A 49 14.88 -0.79 3.62
C TYR A 49 15.67 -2.05 3.24
N GLU A 50 16.45 -2.63 4.17
CA GLU A 50 17.14 -3.89 3.97
C GLU A 50 16.15 -5.05 3.76
N GLN A 51 15.05 -5.09 4.51
CA GLN A 51 14.00 -6.07 4.31
C GLN A 51 13.30 -5.88 2.95
N LEU A 52 12.95 -4.63 2.57
CA LEU A 52 12.36 -4.33 1.27
C LEU A 52 13.30 -4.69 0.10
N ALA A 53 14.62 -4.57 0.28
CA ALA A 53 15.61 -4.99 -0.72
C ALA A 53 15.68 -6.52 -0.88
N SER A 54 15.29 -7.28 0.13
CA SER A 54 15.32 -8.75 0.13
C SER A 54 14.06 -9.40 -0.44
N VAL A 55 12.97 -8.64 -0.64
CA VAL A 55 11.67 -9.16 -1.07
C VAL A 55 11.12 -8.37 -2.25
N ARG A 56 10.28 -9.00 -3.08
CA ARG A 56 9.51 -8.33 -4.12
C ARG A 56 8.04 -8.28 -3.70
N ILE A 57 7.50 -7.07 -3.55
CA ILE A 57 6.11 -6.83 -3.16
C ILE A 57 5.42 -6.11 -4.32
N GLU A 58 4.34 -6.68 -4.83
CA GLU A 58 3.52 -6.05 -5.85
C GLU A 58 2.87 -4.79 -5.31
N GLY A 59 2.96 -3.67 -6.04
CA GLY A 59 2.51 -2.35 -5.61
C GLY A 59 3.50 -1.62 -4.70
N VAL A 60 4.74 -2.11 -4.57
CA VAL A 60 5.87 -1.44 -3.90
C VAL A 60 7.08 -1.44 -4.83
N PRO A 61 7.74 -0.29 -5.07
CA PRO A 61 8.95 -0.25 -5.87
C PRO A 61 10.04 -1.15 -5.28
N ALA A 62 10.72 -1.93 -6.12
CA ALA A 62 11.82 -2.76 -5.65
C ALA A 62 13.00 -1.89 -5.21
N VAL A 63 13.52 -2.13 -4.02
CA VAL A 63 14.77 -1.53 -3.55
C VAL A 63 15.94 -2.27 -4.20
N LYS A 64 16.77 -1.55 -4.95
CA LYS A 64 17.93 -2.08 -5.68
C LYS A 64 19.20 -1.97 -4.84
N GLU A 65 19.38 -0.82 -4.16
CA GLU A 65 20.50 -0.53 -3.28
C GLU A 65 20.03 0.15 -2.00
N CYS A 66 20.68 -0.17 -0.90
CA CYS A 66 20.47 0.44 0.41
C CYS A 66 21.82 0.57 1.10
N VAL A 67 22.38 1.78 1.15
CA VAL A 67 23.75 2.03 1.60
C VAL A 67 23.76 3.16 2.64
N ALA A 68 24.32 2.90 3.81
CA ALA A 68 24.51 3.91 4.84
C ALA A 68 25.83 4.67 4.60
N ASP A 69 25.77 6.01 4.60
CA ASP A 69 26.92 6.86 4.43
C ASP A 69 26.76 8.16 5.24
N ASP A 70 27.74 8.47 6.09
CA ASP A 70 27.80 9.69 6.91
C ASP A 70 26.46 10.06 7.61
N GLY A 71 25.85 9.07 8.26
CA GLY A 71 24.58 9.25 9.00
C GLY A 71 23.34 9.34 8.12
N LYS A 72 23.47 9.25 6.80
CA LYS A 72 22.38 9.22 5.82
C LYS A 72 22.20 7.82 5.24
N LEU A 73 21.04 7.56 4.66
CA LEU A 73 20.80 6.37 3.88
C LEU A 73 20.61 6.72 2.42
N ILE A 74 21.45 6.15 1.56
CA ILE A 74 21.29 6.21 0.10
C ILE A 74 20.47 4.99 -0.31
N VAL A 75 19.30 5.23 -0.91
CA VAL A 75 18.41 4.20 -1.42
C VAL A 75 18.27 4.38 -2.93
N VAL A 76 18.44 3.30 -3.68
CA VAL A 76 18.08 3.24 -5.09
C VAL A 76 16.92 2.27 -5.23
N GLU A 77 15.81 2.77 -5.77
CA GLU A 77 14.59 1.98 -5.97
C GLU A 77 14.11 2.07 -7.41
N GLU A 78 13.28 1.15 -7.83
CA GLU A 78 12.62 1.12 -9.14
C GLU A 78 11.89 2.43 -9.41
N TYR A 79 12.03 2.98 -10.63
CA TYR A 79 11.22 4.11 -11.06
C TYR A 79 9.84 3.63 -11.51
N VAL A 80 8.80 4.02 -10.78
CA VAL A 80 7.41 3.74 -11.14
C VAL A 80 6.92 4.76 -12.17
N GLN A 81 6.61 4.31 -13.36
CA GLN A 81 6.13 5.17 -14.44
C GLN A 81 4.64 5.49 -14.28
N GLY A 82 4.31 6.61 -13.66
CA GLY A 82 2.93 7.03 -13.43
C GLY A 82 2.83 8.47 -12.96
N ARG A 83 1.65 8.82 -12.47
CA ARG A 83 1.39 10.11 -11.82
C ARG A 83 1.04 9.88 -10.35
N SER A 84 1.52 10.74 -9.47
CA SER A 84 1.04 10.66 -8.09
C SER A 84 -0.46 10.94 -8.04
N LEU A 85 -1.14 10.29 -7.11
CA LEU A 85 -2.58 10.53 -6.89
C LEU A 85 -2.85 12.00 -6.57
N LYS A 86 -1.88 12.70 -5.94
CA LYS A 86 -1.94 14.16 -5.77
C LYS A 86 -1.98 14.89 -7.12
N GLN A 87 -1.09 14.56 -8.07
CA GLN A 87 -1.10 15.16 -9.40
C GLN A 87 -2.40 14.87 -10.16
N VAL A 88 -2.94 13.65 -10.02
CA VAL A 88 -4.23 13.30 -10.61
C VAL A 88 -5.35 14.20 -10.06
N LEU A 89 -5.38 14.44 -8.75
CA LEU A 89 -6.36 15.34 -8.12
C LEU A 89 -6.17 16.81 -8.55
N ASP A 90 -4.93 17.26 -8.64
CA ASP A 90 -4.61 18.64 -9.05
C ASP A 90 -5.05 18.91 -10.50
N GLU A 91 -4.98 17.90 -11.38
CA GLU A 91 -5.31 18.02 -12.81
C GLU A 91 -6.79 17.71 -13.12
N GLN A 92 -7.39 16.73 -12.45
CA GLN A 92 -8.71 16.19 -12.80
C GLN A 92 -9.79 16.49 -11.75
N GLY A 93 -9.40 16.98 -10.57
CA GLY A 93 -10.30 17.17 -9.44
C GLY A 93 -10.54 15.87 -8.67
N LEU A 94 -11.64 15.86 -7.93
CA LEU A 94 -12.02 14.74 -7.07
C LEU A 94 -12.37 13.49 -7.87
N LEU A 95 -12.09 12.33 -7.29
CA LEU A 95 -12.38 11.05 -7.92
C LEU A 95 -13.82 10.61 -7.59
N ASN A 96 -14.39 9.88 -8.55
CA ASN A 96 -15.68 9.24 -8.31
C ASN A 96 -15.55 8.00 -7.42
N GLU A 97 -16.68 7.47 -6.98
CA GLU A 97 -16.77 6.34 -6.08
C GLU A 97 -16.09 5.07 -6.62
N GLU A 98 -16.23 4.78 -7.91
CA GLU A 98 -15.65 3.58 -8.54
C GLU A 98 -14.12 3.66 -8.56
N GLN A 99 -13.57 4.80 -8.97
CA GLN A 99 -12.12 5.05 -8.96
C GLN A 99 -11.55 4.99 -7.54
N ALA A 100 -12.24 5.59 -6.56
CA ALA A 100 -11.82 5.56 -5.17
C ALA A 100 -11.85 4.14 -4.59
N TYR A 101 -12.87 3.35 -4.94
CA TYR A 101 -12.99 1.96 -4.54
C TYR A 101 -11.85 1.11 -5.11
N ASP A 102 -11.53 1.24 -6.41
CA ASP A 102 -10.44 0.49 -7.04
C ASP A 102 -9.09 0.79 -6.41
N ILE A 103 -8.84 2.06 -6.07
CA ILE A 103 -7.63 2.47 -5.36
C ILE A 103 -7.62 1.88 -3.94
N ALA A 104 -8.75 1.90 -3.22
CA ALA A 104 -8.85 1.35 -1.87
C ALA A 104 -8.54 -0.14 -1.82
N VAL A 105 -9.05 -0.90 -2.80
CA VAL A 105 -8.80 -2.34 -2.95
C VAL A 105 -7.32 -2.62 -3.17
N GLN A 106 -6.70 -1.95 -4.13
CA GLN A 106 -5.28 -2.16 -4.45
C GLN A 106 -4.36 -1.75 -3.29
N LEU A 107 -4.63 -0.62 -2.62
CA LEU A 107 -3.89 -0.21 -1.42
C LEU A 107 -4.05 -1.23 -0.28
N ALA A 108 -5.26 -1.74 -0.06
CA ALA A 108 -5.47 -2.78 0.95
C ALA A 108 -4.67 -4.06 0.63
N ASP A 109 -4.56 -4.44 -0.65
CA ASP A 109 -3.72 -5.57 -1.08
C ASP A 109 -2.22 -5.32 -0.79
N VAL A 110 -1.72 -4.10 -1.04
CA VAL A 110 -0.34 -3.71 -0.70
C VAL A 110 -0.12 -3.80 0.81
N LEU A 111 -1.04 -3.26 1.62
CA LEU A 111 -0.94 -3.30 3.07
C LEU A 111 -0.98 -4.73 3.62
N VAL A 112 -1.83 -5.61 3.06
CA VAL A 112 -1.84 -7.03 3.44
C VAL A 112 -0.47 -7.64 3.26
N ARG A 113 0.21 -7.38 2.14
CA ARG A 113 1.55 -7.92 1.86
C ARG A 113 2.62 -7.37 2.81
N LEU A 114 2.59 -6.06 3.10
CA LEU A 114 3.53 -5.42 4.02
C LEU A 114 3.36 -5.90 5.46
N HIS A 115 2.11 -6.01 5.92
CA HIS A 115 1.79 -6.43 7.27
C HIS A 115 1.99 -7.94 7.51
N GLN A 116 2.09 -8.75 6.46
CA GLN A 116 2.39 -10.19 6.52
C GLN A 116 3.89 -10.51 6.52
N LEU A 117 4.75 -9.52 6.36
CA LEU A 117 6.19 -9.71 6.50
C LEU A 117 6.57 -10.02 7.97
N GLU A 118 7.69 -10.65 8.17
CA GLU A 118 8.27 -10.92 9.50
C GLU A 118 9.68 -10.32 9.59
N PRO A 119 9.84 -9.22 10.33
CA PRO A 119 8.83 -8.44 11.05
C PRO A 119 7.90 -7.66 10.10
N ALA A 120 6.65 -7.41 10.53
CA ALA A 120 5.67 -6.64 9.77
C ALA A 120 6.13 -5.18 9.58
N ILE A 121 5.94 -4.66 8.37
CA ILE A 121 6.25 -3.26 8.03
C ILE A 121 4.96 -2.43 8.07
N VAL A 122 4.95 -1.35 8.86
CA VAL A 122 3.91 -0.32 8.88
C VAL A 122 4.43 0.90 8.14
N HIS A 123 3.69 1.39 7.14
CA HIS A 123 4.12 2.48 6.25
C HIS A 123 4.06 3.86 6.92
N ARG A 124 2.98 4.17 7.67
CA ARG A 124 2.79 5.37 8.51
C ARG A 124 2.64 6.71 7.79
N ASP A 125 2.74 6.75 6.46
CA ASP A 125 2.60 8.00 5.68
C ASP A 125 1.80 7.78 4.39
N ILE A 126 0.64 7.10 4.50
CA ILE A 126 -0.26 6.87 3.37
C ILE A 126 -1.01 8.17 3.07
N LYS A 127 -0.76 8.73 1.87
CA LYS A 127 -1.34 9.98 1.40
C LYS A 127 -1.26 10.08 -0.13
N PRO A 128 -2.02 10.98 -0.78
CA PRO A 128 -2.05 11.06 -2.23
C PRO A 128 -0.70 11.29 -2.92
N SER A 129 0.25 11.99 -2.28
CA SER A 129 1.58 12.22 -2.86
C SER A 129 2.47 10.97 -2.84
N ASN A 130 2.16 9.98 -2.00
CA ASN A 130 2.93 8.76 -1.84
C ASN A 130 2.30 7.56 -2.56
N ILE A 131 1.30 7.82 -3.42
CA ILE A 131 0.61 6.81 -4.21
C ILE A 131 0.79 7.17 -5.68
N ILE A 132 1.38 6.28 -6.46
CA ILE A 132 1.54 6.44 -7.92
C ILE A 132 0.51 5.57 -8.63
N ILE A 133 -0.18 6.17 -9.60
CA ILE A 133 -1.10 5.47 -10.49
C ILE A 133 -0.45 5.37 -11.87
N GLU A 134 -0.21 4.15 -12.33
CA GLU A 134 0.31 3.87 -13.66
C GLU A 134 -0.78 4.04 -14.73
N LYS A 135 -0.38 4.09 -16.00
CA LYS A 135 -1.32 4.23 -17.13
C LYS A 135 -2.35 3.11 -17.23
N ASN A 136 -2.02 1.92 -16.77
CA ASN A 136 -2.89 0.74 -16.73
C ASN A 136 -3.84 0.74 -15.51
N GLY A 137 -3.76 1.76 -14.63
CA GLY A 137 -4.54 1.85 -13.39
C GLY A 137 -3.91 1.12 -12.21
N HIS A 138 -2.70 0.54 -12.36
CA HIS A 138 -2.01 -0.11 -11.25
C HIS A 138 -1.55 0.91 -10.22
N VAL A 139 -1.73 0.59 -8.93
CA VAL A 139 -1.42 1.47 -7.80
C VAL A 139 -0.15 1.01 -7.12
N ASN A 140 0.78 1.93 -6.93
CA ASN A 140 2.02 1.70 -6.20
C ASN A 140 2.10 2.64 -4.99
N LEU A 141 2.45 2.08 -3.83
CA LEU A 141 2.74 2.82 -2.60
C LEU A 141 4.25 3.06 -2.52
N ILE A 142 4.65 4.33 -2.41
CA ILE A 142 6.04 4.77 -2.42
C ILE A 142 6.39 5.53 -1.14
N ASP A 143 7.68 5.78 -0.89
CA ASP A 143 8.20 6.62 0.18
C ASP A 143 8.06 6.00 1.59
N PHE A 144 8.94 5.03 1.88
CA PHE A 144 9.00 4.29 3.15
C PHE A 144 9.83 4.99 4.25
N ASN A 145 10.06 6.31 4.14
CA ASN A 145 10.91 7.05 5.09
C ASN A 145 10.35 7.04 6.52
N ALA A 146 9.03 7.04 6.65
CA ALA A 146 8.33 6.98 7.94
C ALA A 146 8.03 5.54 8.39
N ALA A 147 8.32 4.55 7.55
CA ALA A 147 7.97 3.15 7.81
C ALA A 147 8.80 2.55 8.95
N ARG A 148 8.19 1.59 9.65
CA ARG A 148 8.81 0.87 10.78
C ARG A 148 8.34 -0.56 10.86
N HIS A 149 9.13 -1.37 11.57
CA HIS A 149 8.69 -2.68 12.04
C HIS A 149 7.73 -2.54 13.23
N VAL A 150 6.73 -3.40 13.29
CA VAL A 150 5.91 -3.57 14.49
C VAL A 150 6.81 -4.07 15.62
N ASN A 151 6.67 -3.49 16.80
CA ASN A 151 7.50 -3.76 17.98
C ASN A 151 8.97 -3.28 17.93
N ALA A 152 9.38 -2.45 16.96
CA ALA A 152 10.61 -1.67 17.08
C ALA A 152 10.56 -0.84 18.37
N ASP A 153 11.69 -0.77 19.08
CA ASP A 153 11.81 -0.27 20.46
C ASP A 153 10.95 0.96 20.78
N LYS A 154 10.29 0.95 21.93
CA LYS A 154 9.30 1.94 22.41
C LYS A 154 9.77 3.40 22.42
N ASN A 155 11.06 3.66 22.28
CA ASN A 155 11.65 5.01 22.35
C ASN A 155 11.64 5.78 21.03
N GLU A 156 11.18 5.19 19.93
CA GLU A 156 11.27 5.80 18.60
C GLU A 156 9.99 6.48 18.10
N ASP A 157 8.82 6.20 18.68
CA ASP A 157 7.54 6.85 18.29
C ASP A 157 7.40 8.32 18.76
N THR A 158 8.42 8.87 19.41
CA THR A 158 8.39 10.25 19.93
C THR A 158 8.60 11.33 18.86
N ARG A 159 8.90 10.98 17.60
CA ARG A 159 8.97 11.97 16.51
C ARG A 159 7.67 11.99 15.74
N MET A 160 7.05 13.17 15.64
CA MET A 160 5.91 13.42 14.75
C MET A 160 6.36 13.20 13.30
N LEU A 161 6.19 11.99 12.79
CA LEU A 161 6.44 11.63 11.40
C LEU A 161 5.10 11.36 10.73
N GLY A 162 4.80 12.09 9.69
CA GLY A 162 3.57 11.98 8.92
C GLY A 162 3.01 13.35 8.52
N THR A 163 2.18 13.35 7.49
CA THR A 163 1.47 14.57 7.08
C THR A 163 0.25 14.74 7.97
N VAL A 164 0.18 15.80 8.74
CA VAL A 164 -0.82 16.11 9.81
C VAL A 164 -2.27 15.70 9.45
N TYR A 165 -2.63 15.75 8.18
CA TYR A 165 -4.01 15.46 7.74
C TYR A 165 -4.32 13.98 7.48
N PHE A 166 -3.31 13.13 7.31
CA PHE A 166 -3.50 11.70 6.99
C PHE A 166 -2.98 10.78 8.09
N ALA A 167 -2.23 11.36 9.06
CA ALA A 167 -1.65 10.62 10.16
C ALA A 167 -2.73 10.21 11.18
N ALA A 168 -2.64 8.99 11.66
CA ALA A 168 -3.52 8.46 12.69
C ALA A 168 -3.24 9.15 14.05
N PRO A 169 -4.25 9.24 14.95
CA PRO A 169 -4.10 9.91 16.25
C PRO A 169 -2.91 9.41 17.07
N GLU A 170 -2.62 8.11 17.04
CA GLU A 170 -1.49 7.51 17.76
C GLU A 170 -0.12 8.03 17.30
N GLN A 171 0.01 8.50 16.04
CA GLN A 171 1.26 9.07 15.52
C GLN A 171 1.62 10.43 16.11
N PHE A 172 0.69 11.05 16.86
CA PHE A 172 0.90 12.32 17.59
C PHE A 172 1.33 12.11 19.05
N GLY A 173 1.82 10.91 19.41
CA GLY A 173 2.29 10.60 20.76
C GLY A 173 1.21 10.05 21.70
N PHE A 174 0.03 9.73 21.19
CA PHE A 174 -1.07 9.14 21.97
C PHE A 174 -1.05 7.60 22.01
N GLY A 175 -0.03 6.97 21.43
CA GLY A 175 0.08 5.51 21.38
C GLY A 175 1.24 5.03 20.54
N GLN A 176 1.32 3.72 20.32
CA GLN A 176 2.27 3.10 19.39
C GLN A 176 1.60 2.84 18.05
N SER A 177 2.33 3.10 16.98
CA SER A 177 1.89 2.74 15.61
C SER A 177 1.97 1.23 15.41
N ASP A 178 0.91 0.65 14.88
CA ASP A 178 0.81 -0.72 14.40
C ASP A 178 0.09 -0.75 13.04
N GLU A 179 -0.26 -1.94 12.55
CA GLU A 179 -0.91 -2.12 11.25
C GLU A 179 -2.21 -1.30 11.09
N ARG A 180 -2.88 -0.98 12.20
CA ARG A 180 -4.12 -0.19 12.23
C ARG A 180 -3.88 1.29 11.97
N THR A 181 -2.64 1.76 12.11
CA THR A 181 -2.20 3.10 11.70
C THR A 181 -2.33 3.26 10.18
N ASP A 182 -1.91 2.26 9.41
CA ASP A 182 -2.03 2.28 7.95
C ASP A 182 -3.49 2.18 7.48
N ILE A 183 -4.34 1.47 8.22
CA ILE A 183 -5.78 1.39 7.95
C ILE A 183 -6.43 2.78 8.08
N TYR A 184 -6.03 3.55 9.10
CA TYR A 184 -6.48 4.93 9.23
C TYR A 184 -6.00 5.80 8.07
N GLY A 185 -4.70 5.74 7.73
CA GLY A 185 -4.11 6.49 6.62
C GLY A 185 -4.77 6.18 5.27
N LEU A 186 -5.09 4.90 5.02
CA LEU A 186 -5.86 4.48 3.85
C LEU A 186 -7.26 5.12 3.87
N GLY A 187 -8.01 4.98 4.96
CA GLY A 187 -9.35 5.58 5.09
C GLY A 187 -9.34 7.09 4.88
N ALA A 188 -8.37 7.80 5.50
CA ALA A 188 -8.18 9.24 5.35
C ALA A 188 -7.89 9.64 3.90
N THR A 189 -7.03 8.89 3.22
CA THR A 189 -6.68 9.12 1.82
C THR A 189 -7.87 8.91 0.89
N ILE A 190 -8.60 7.81 1.06
CA ILE A 190 -9.77 7.51 0.22
C ILE A 190 -10.89 8.53 0.45
N ASN A 191 -11.15 8.91 1.71
CA ASN A 191 -12.11 9.97 1.99
C ASN A 191 -11.73 11.29 1.32
N TYR A 192 -10.45 11.68 1.44
CA TYR A 192 -9.93 12.92 0.88
C TYR A 192 -10.04 12.98 -0.65
N ILE A 193 -9.72 11.91 -1.37
CA ILE A 193 -9.78 11.92 -2.84
C ILE A 193 -11.20 12.02 -3.40
N MET A 194 -12.22 11.72 -2.58
CA MET A 194 -13.64 11.85 -2.94
C MET A 194 -14.25 13.18 -2.52
N THR A 195 -13.83 13.75 -1.40
CA THR A 195 -14.46 14.94 -0.83
C THR A 195 -13.61 16.21 -0.95
N GLY A 196 -12.28 16.07 -1.04
CA GLY A 196 -11.34 17.19 -0.85
C GLY A 196 -11.18 17.61 0.61
N ASP A 197 -11.96 17.03 1.52
CA ASP A 197 -12.01 17.41 2.93
C ASP A 197 -10.96 16.66 3.76
N LYS A 198 -10.40 17.38 4.71
CA LYS A 198 -9.49 16.80 5.70
C LYS A 198 -10.25 15.85 6.63
N PRO A 199 -9.59 14.81 7.18
CA PRO A 199 -10.20 13.97 8.20
C PRO A 199 -10.83 14.78 9.33
N GLY A 200 -12.07 14.43 9.69
CA GLY A 200 -12.85 15.14 10.70
C GLY A 200 -13.83 16.19 10.16
N ALA A 201 -13.74 16.61 8.90
CA ALA A 201 -14.72 17.54 8.30
C ALA A 201 -15.98 16.83 7.78
N GLY A 202 -15.89 15.53 7.50
CA GLY A 202 -17.00 14.71 7.01
C GLY A 202 -16.53 13.40 6.40
N ILE A 203 -17.48 12.51 6.13
CA ILE A 203 -17.23 11.24 5.42
C ILE A 203 -17.97 11.29 4.10
N ALA A 204 -17.31 10.85 3.03
CA ALA A 204 -17.90 10.74 1.70
C ALA A 204 -19.21 9.95 1.74
N GLU A 205 -20.27 10.50 1.15
CA GLU A 205 -21.53 9.79 0.96
C GLU A 205 -21.38 8.82 -0.23
N CYS A 206 -21.13 7.56 0.08
CA CYS A 206 -20.90 6.51 -0.90
C CYS A 206 -21.29 5.14 -0.32
N ARG A 207 -21.37 4.11 -1.17
CA ARG A 207 -21.73 2.73 -0.76
C ARG A 207 -20.77 2.10 0.26
N PHE A 208 -19.55 2.63 0.44
CA PHE A 208 -18.59 2.17 1.45
C PHE A 208 -18.29 3.21 2.54
N SER A 209 -19.20 4.18 2.75
CA SER A 209 -19.06 5.20 3.81
C SER A 209 -18.90 4.59 5.20
N ASP A 210 -19.58 3.49 5.52
CA ASP A 210 -19.42 2.83 6.82
C ASP A 210 -18.06 2.15 6.98
N ILE A 211 -17.46 1.69 5.87
CA ILE A 211 -16.08 1.19 5.86
C ILE A 211 -15.12 2.33 6.19
N LEU A 212 -15.28 3.50 5.54
CA LEU A 212 -14.46 4.68 5.81
C LEU A 212 -14.61 5.16 7.26
N LYS A 213 -15.85 5.22 7.77
CA LYS A 213 -16.10 5.59 9.18
C LYS A 213 -15.32 4.67 10.13
N LYS A 214 -15.36 3.35 9.90
CA LYS A 214 -14.65 2.38 10.74
C LYS A 214 -13.13 2.53 10.62
N CYS A 215 -12.58 2.78 9.43
CA CYS A 215 -11.15 3.06 9.26
C CYS A 215 -10.71 4.31 10.04
N LEU A 216 -11.56 5.35 10.12
CA LEU A 216 -11.25 6.65 10.71
C LEU A 216 -11.60 6.77 12.20
N MET A 217 -11.93 5.66 12.88
CA MET A 217 -12.13 5.68 14.32
C MET A 217 -10.87 6.17 15.04
N VAL A 218 -11.06 7.03 16.06
CA VAL A 218 -9.96 7.63 16.83
C VAL A 218 -9.16 6.54 17.53
N ASP A 219 -9.85 5.64 18.24
CA ASP A 219 -9.20 4.53 18.91
C ASP A 219 -8.93 3.39 17.90
N ALA A 220 -7.69 2.96 17.81
CA ALA A 220 -7.25 1.89 16.91
C ALA A 220 -7.99 0.57 17.13
N LYS A 221 -8.45 0.28 18.37
CA LYS A 221 -9.22 -0.94 18.68
C LYS A 221 -10.60 -0.98 18.01
N ASP A 222 -11.17 0.20 17.67
CA ASP A 222 -12.48 0.32 17.05
C ASP A 222 -12.40 0.26 15.51
N ARG A 223 -11.18 0.28 14.93
CA ARG A 223 -10.92 0.11 13.49
C ARG A 223 -10.98 -1.37 13.08
N TYR A 224 -10.76 -1.63 11.79
CA TYR A 224 -10.41 -2.97 11.33
C TYR A 224 -9.07 -3.38 11.99
N GLN A 225 -8.97 -4.64 12.44
CA GLN A 225 -7.81 -5.08 13.20
C GLN A 225 -6.66 -5.57 12.32
N SER A 226 -6.89 -5.72 11.03
CA SER A 226 -5.86 -6.02 10.03
C SER A 226 -6.26 -5.50 8.65
N ALA A 227 -5.27 -5.27 7.79
CA ALA A 227 -5.51 -4.96 6.38
C ALA A 227 -6.27 -6.10 5.67
N ALA A 228 -6.07 -7.35 6.08
CA ALA A 228 -6.78 -8.50 5.54
C ALA A 228 -8.28 -8.48 5.91
N GLU A 229 -8.64 -8.05 7.12
CA GLU A 229 -10.04 -7.86 7.52
C GLU A 229 -10.69 -6.77 6.64
N LEU A 230 -10.06 -5.60 6.52
CA LEU A 230 -10.53 -4.51 5.67
C LEU A 230 -10.71 -4.97 4.21
N ARG A 231 -9.71 -5.67 3.65
CA ARG A 231 -9.75 -6.18 2.28
C ARG A 231 -10.91 -7.15 2.06
N GLY A 232 -11.16 -8.03 3.02
CA GLY A 232 -12.29 -8.96 2.97
C GLY A 232 -13.65 -8.26 2.95
N VAL A 233 -13.80 -7.16 3.71
CA VAL A 233 -15.05 -6.37 3.73
C VAL A 233 -15.25 -5.62 2.40
N LEU A 234 -14.18 -5.09 1.81
CA LEU A 234 -14.23 -4.49 0.47
C LEU A 234 -14.69 -5.52 -0.58
N ASP A 235 -14.19 -6.76 -0.55
CA ASP A 235 -14.64 -7.83 -1.45
C ASP A 235 -16.10 -8.16 -1.28
N MET A 236 -16.59 -8.24 -0.05
CA MET A 236 -18.01 -8.52 0.23
C MET A 236 -18.92 -7.42 -0.34
N LEU A 237 -18.49 -6.16 -0.27
CA LEU A 237 -19.21 -5.04 -0.84
C LEU A 237 -19.33 -5.19 -2.37
N ASN A 238 -18.25 -5.48 -3.06
CA ASN A 238 -18.26 -5.69 -4.51
C ASN A 238 -19.18 -6.84 -4.90
N TYR A 239 -19.14 -7.94 -4.13
CA TYR A 239 -20.01 -9.08 -4.34
C TYR A 239 -21.51 -8.72 -4.24
N SER A 240 -21.89 -7.94 -3.23
CA SER A 240 -23.28 -7.52 -3.03
C SER A 240 -23.82 -6.68 -4.20
N ILE A 241 -22.97 -5.77 -4.71
CA ILE A 241 -23.31 -4.90 -5.84
C ILE A 241 -23.52 -5.69 -7.13
N VAL A 242 -22.62 -6.65 -7.39
CA VAL A 242 -22.76 -7.55 -8.55
C VAL A 242 -24.08 -8.35 -8.48
N GLN A 243 -24.47 -8.79 -7.28
CA GLN A 243 -25.75 -9.50 -7.08
C GLN A 243 -26.97 -8.61 -7.28
N ASP A 244 -26.94 -7.36 -6.78
CA ASP A 244 -28.04 -6.42 -6.92
C ASP A 244 -28.22 -5.95 -8.38
N ASN A 245 -27.13 -5.69 -9.09
CA ASN A 245 -27.16 -5.39 -10.51
C ASN A 245 -27.69 -6.58 -11.32
N ARG A 246 -27.37 -7.80 -10.94
CA ARG A 246 -27.84 -9.02 -11.56
C ARG A 246 -29.34 -9.21 -11.39
N LYS A 247 -29.88 -9.03 -10.17
CA LYS A 247 -31.32 -9.07 -9.90
C LYS A 247 -32.08 -8.02 -10.70
N LYS A 248 -31.53 -6.79 -10.80
CA LYS A 248 -32.11 -5.72 -11.62
C LYS A 248 -32.13 -6.07 -13.11
N THR A 249 -31.09 -6.72 -13.63
CA THR A 249 -31.02 -7.17 -15.02
C THR A 249 -31.99 -8.35 -15.27
N GLU A 250 -32.08 -9.29 -14.34
CA GLU A 250 -33.03 -10.42 -14.43
C GLU A 250 -34.50 -9.95 -14.42
N THR A 251 -34.81 -8.90 -13.66
CA THR A 251 -36.14 -8.28 -13.66
C THR A 251 -36.45 -7.49 -14.93
N ALA A 252 -35.42 -6.94 -15.60
CA ALA A 252 -35.59 -6.14 -16.81
C ALA A 252 -35.66 -6.96 -18.10
N PHE A 253 -35.03 -8.14 -18.16
CA PHE A 253 -34.86 -8.92 -19.42
C PHE A 253 -35.53 -10.30 -19.45
N GLY A 254 -36.31 -10.72 -18.45
CA GLY A 254 -37.01 -12.04 -18.48
C GLY A 254 -36.06 -13.23 -18.30
N LYS A 255 -36.61 -14.35 -17.85
CA LYS A 255 -35.88 -15.51 -17.29
C LYS A 255 -35.05 -16.39 -18.27
N ASP A 256 -34.99 -16.11 -19.55
CA ASP A 256 -34.44 -17.07 -20.54
C ASP A 256 -32.93 -17.11 -20.75
N ASN A 257 -32.15 -16.13 -20.23
CA ASN A 257 -30.69 -16.14 -20.37
C ASN A 257 -29.92 -16.55 -19.11
N THR A 258 -30.62 -17.03 -18.10
CA THR A 258 -30.08 -17.24 -16.73
C THR A 258 -29.08 -18.42 -16.63
N ILE A 259 -29.21 -19.45 -17.48
CA ILE A 259 -28.43 -20.69 -17.34
C ILE A 259 -26.96 -20.53 -17.69
N SER A 260 -26.63 -19.77 -18.72
CA SER A 260 -25.23 -19.54 -19.15
C SER A 260 -24.43 -18.71 -18.13
N VAL A 261 -25.03 -17.64 -17.61
CA VAL A 261 -24.42 -16.72 -16.66
C VAL A 261 -24.22 -17.37 -15.28
N VAL A 262 -25.15 -18.19 -14.81
CA VAL A 262 -25.05 -18.96 -13.55
C VAL A 262 -23.92 -19.99 -13.60
N ARG A 263 -23.69 -20.64 -14.74
CA ARG A 263 -22.57 -21.57 -14.92
C ARG A 263 -21.22 -20.87 -14.89
N THR A 264 -21.08 -19.74 -15.58
CA THR A 264 -19.84 -18.94 -15.60
C THR A 264 -19.54 -18.41 -14.20
N TYR A 265 -20.54 -17.93 -13.46
CA TYR A 265 -20.38 -17.43 -12.10
C TYR A 265 -19.99 -18.53 -11.10
N ARG A 266 -20.60 -19.69 -11.16
CA ARG A 266 -20.24 -20.83 -10.30
C ARG A 266 -18.79 -21.25 -10.58
N TYR A 267 -18.38 -21.27 -11.85
CA TYR A 267 -17.00 -21.54 -12.27
C TYR A 267 -16.02 -20.50 -11.69
N ILE A 268 -16.34 -19.20 -11.78
CA ILE A 268 -15.53 -18.11 -11.22
C ILE A 268 -15.43 -18.25 -9.70
N LYS A 269 -16.56 -18.42 -9.00
CA LYS A 269 -16.63 -18.62 -7.54
C LYS A 269 -15.78 -19.82 -7.08
N ASP A 270 -15.90 -20.95 -7.76
CA ASP A 270 -15.16 -22.17 -7.43
C ASP A 270 -13.66 -22.00 -7.74
N THR A 271 -13.31 -21.24 -8.78
CA THR A 271 -11.93 -20.92 -9.15
C THR A 271 -11.31 -19.98 -8.11
N PHE A 272 -12.00 -18.92 -7.68
CA PHE A 272 -11.54 -18.03 -6.61
C PHE A 272 -11.42 -18.75 -5.27
N ALA A 273 -12.41 -19.58 -4.90
CA ALA A 273 -12.33 -20.37 -3.67
C ALA A 273 -11.19 -21.40 -3.70
N LYS A 274 -10.86 -21.96 -4.87
CA LYS A 274 -9.69 -22.82 -5.06
C LYS A 274 -8.38 -22.03 -5.02
N MET A 275 -8.31 -20.85 -5.64
CA MET A 275 -7.16 -19.97 -5.56
C MET A 275 -6.91 -19.49 -4.13
N TYR A 276 -7.95 -19.06 -3.41
CA TYR A 276 -7.85 -18.63 -2.01
C TYR A 276 -7.39 -19.78 -1.09
N ARG A 277 -7.96 -20.99 -1.25
CA ARG A 277 -7.48 -22.19 -0.52
C ARG A 277 -6.05 -22.58 -0.89
N LYS A 278 -5.66 -22.44 -2.16
CA LYS A 278 -4.29 -22.69 -2.63
C LYS A 278 -3.30 -21.65 -2.08
N TYR A 279 -3.74 -20.39 -1.97
CA TYR A 279 -3.00 -19.29 -1.36
C TYR A 279 -2.80 -19.53 0.15
N GLN A 280 -3.87 -19.87 0.87
CA GLN A 280 -3.82 -20.23 2.30
C GLN A 280 -2.91 -21.46 2.53
N LYS A 281 -3.02 -22.48 1.71
CA LYS A 281 -2.19 -23.70 1.80
C LYS A 281 -0.72 -23.40 1.48
N ARG A 282 -0.44 -22.56 0.51
CA ARG A 282 0.93 -22.16 0.14
C ARG A 282 1.60 -21.36 1.25
N ASN A 283 0.88 -20.45 1.90
CA ASN A 283 1.37 -19.70 3.07
C ASN A 283 1.56 -20.61 4.28
N TYR A 284 0.66 -21.59 4.50
CA TYR A 284 0.81 -22.59 5.54
C TYR A 284 2.04 -23.48 5.32
N ASP A 285 2.29 -23.90 4.08
CA ASP A 285 3.44 -24.73 3.69
C ASP A 285 4.77 -23.95 3.75
N ILE A 286 4.77 -22.65 3.40
CA ILE A 286 5.93 -21.77 3.54
C ILE A 286 6.28 -21.60 5.03
N ASN A 287 5.30 -21.29 5.87
CA ASN A 287 5.52 -21.11 7.32
C ASN A 287 5.96 -22.41 8.04
N ASN A 288 5.61 -23.58 7.50
CA ASN A 288 6.05 -24.88 8.06
C ASN A 288 7.37 -25.40 7.45
N SER A 289 7.79 -24.91 6.27
CA SER A 289 9.06 -25.35 5.69
C SER A 289 10.28 -24.90 6.48
N TRP A 290 10.22 -23.76 7.15
CA TRP A 290 11.29 -23.23 8.01
C TRP A 290 11.49 -24.01 9.31
N ARG A 291 10.45 -24.69 9.83
CA ARG A 291 10.58 -25.54 11.05
C ARG A 291 11.48 -26.77 10.85
N ARG A 292 11.82 -27.13 9.61
CA ARG A 292 12.72 -28.26 9.31
C ARG A 292 14.22 -27.89 9.40
N TYR A 293 14.55 -26.63 9.58
CA TYR A 293 15.92 -26.12 9.62
C TYR A 293 16.33 -25.53 10.97
N LEU A 294 15.48 -25.64 12.00
CA LEU A 294 15.86 -25.30 13.38
C LEU A 294 16.51 -26.51 14.02
N PRO A 295 17.72 -26.39 14.63
CA PRO A 295 18.36 -27.46 15.37
C PRO A 295 17.58 -27.77 16.66
N PRO A 296 17.72 -29.01 17.21
CA PRO A 296 16.99 -29.49 18.37
C PRO A 296 17.32 -28.73 19.65
#